data_d253ff36b6daf38e9b7c4f8a17ee43c9
#
_entry.id   d253ff36b6daf38e9b7c4f8a17ee43c9
#
_cell.length_a   1.000
_cell.length_b   1.000
_cell.length_c   1.000
_cell.angle_alpha   90.00
_cell.angle_beta   90.00
_cell.angle_gamma   90.00
#
_symmetry.space_group_name_H-M   'P 1'
#
loop_
_entity.id
_entity.type
_entity.pdbx_description
1 polymer ?
#
loop_
_entity_poly.entity_id
_entity_poly.type
_entity_poly.pdbx_seq_one_letter_code
_entity_poly.pdbx_strand_id
1 'polypeptide(L)'
;MCHSSAKVTIDWRLSREAMVEKTMSQFDMIIKGGTLVSPETQGSADIGIRAGRFAEIGDLTTAHADEVIDATGLHVLPGVIDTQVHFREPGLEHKEDLETGSRAAVLGGIVGVFEMPNTKPATTTPDAMADKLSRAHHRMHCDFAFYAGGAHDNVALIPELERMTGVVGIKVFMGSSTGSLLVPDDPGVEAILRAITRRAAFHCEDEYRLRERREYAETGKVETHPVWRDAESAFNCTRRLLQIARSVGKSIHVLHVTTEEEMQLLAANRDIASVEVTPQHLTLHAPDCYERLGTFAQMNPPIREAHHRAGLWKALQAGIVDVIGSDHAPHTREEKEKAYPNSPAGMPGVQTLLPLMLNHVHHNRLKLTDLVRLTSAN
;
A
#
# COMPACT_ATOMS: atom_id res chain seq x y z
N MET A 1 74.17 10.55 41.99
CA MET A 1 72.84 9.97 41.98
C MET A 1 72.51 9.57 40.54
N CYS A 2 72.64 8.25 40.29
CA CYS A 2 72.44 7.65 38.95
C CYS A 2 70.96 7.53 38.64
N HIS A 3 70.51 8.09 37.52
CA HIS A 3 69.22 7.77 36.91
C HIS A 3 69.42 6.72 35.85
N SER A 4 68.94 5.52 36.14
CA SER A 4 68.86 4.41 35.23
C SER A 4 67.75 4.62 34.22
N SER A 5 68.14 4.72 32.97
CA SER A 5 67.21 4.82 31.80
C SER A 5 66.90 3.40 31.32
N ALA A 6 65.70 2.87 31.65
CA ALA A 6 65.24 1.63 31.10
C ALA A 6 64.81 1.83 29.64
N LYS A 7 65.57 1.21 28.70
CA LYS A 7 65.19 1.09 27.31
C LYS A 7 64.08 0.04 27.17
N VAL A 8 62.83 0.45 26.85
CA VAL A 8 61.81 -0.45 26.42
C VAL A 8 62.03 -0.74 24.94
N THR A 9 62.55 -1.94 24.65
CA THR A 9 62.64 -2.47 23.27
C THR A 9 61.29 -3.08 22.93
N ILE A 10 60.50 -2.41 22.09
CA ILE A 10 59.27 -3.00 21.52
C ILE A 10 59.70 -3.96 20.42
N ASP A 11 59.56 -5.26 20.69
CA ASP A 11 59.79 -6.33 19.69
C ASP A 11 58.56 -6.38 18.74
N TRP A 12 58.70 -5.70 17.63
CA TRP A 12 57.66 -5.63 16.60
C TRP A 12 57.65 -6.83 15.63
N ARG A 13 58.33 -7.90 15.97
CA ARG A 13 58.25 -9.20 15.27
C ARG A 13 57.00 -9.98 15.64
N LEU A 14 56.34 -9.70 16.77
CA LEU A 14 55.11 -10.37 17.21
C LEU A 14 53.83 -9.79 16.58
N SER A 15 53.94 -8.66 15.83
CA SER A 15 52.78 -8.05 15.14
C SER A 15 52.55 -8.54 13.70
N ARG A 16 53.37 -9.48 13.19
CA ARG A 16 53.20 -10.03 11.85
C ARG A 16 52.38 -11.31 11.75
N GLU A 17 52.12 -12.00 12.85
CA GLU A 17 51.34 -13.24 12.84
C GLU A 17 49.87 -13.08 13.18
N ALA A 18 49.39 -11.86 13.45
CA ALA A 18 47.97 -11.54 13.68
C ALA A 18 47.36 -10.63 12.63
N MET A 19 48.00 -10.41 11.50
CA MET A 19 47.31 -10.04 10.28
C MET A 19 46.78 -11.34 9.66
N VAL A 20 45.71 -11.92 10.26
CA VAL A 20 44.75 -12.72 9.51
C VAL A 20 44.43 -11.88 8.29
N GLU A 21 44.79 -12.37 7.09
CA GLU A 21 44.23 -11.85 5.84
C GLU A 21 42.73 -11.78 6.05
N LYS A 22 42.24 -10.59 6.30
CA LYS A 22 40.81 -10.32 6.21
C LYS A 22 40.54 -10.50 4.73
N THR A 23 40.27 -11.74 4.31
CA THR A 23 39.75 -12.04 3.00
C THR A 23 38.60 -11.08 2.83
N MET A 24 38.73 -10.12 1.91
CA MET A 24 37.70 -9.15 1.64
C MET A 24 36.44 -9.94 1.35
N SER A 25 35.43 -9.75 2.17
CA SER A 25 34.14 -10.42 2.03
C SER A 25 33.63 -10.24 0.61
N GLN A 26 33.21 -11.32 -0.01
CA GLN A 26 32.69 -11.27 -1.39
C GLN A 26 31.35 -10.52 -1.42
N PHE A 27 30.59 -10.61 -0.33
CA PHE A 27 29.30 -9.96 -0.14
C PHE A 27 29.22 -9.26 1.23
N ASP A 28 28.38 -8.24 1.32
CA ASP A 28 28.05 -7.61 2.61
C ASP A 28 27.13 -8.55 3.41
N MET A 29 26.22 -9.25 2.71
CA MET A 29 25.29 -10.20 3.29
C MET A 29 25.01 -11.37 2.35
N ILE A 30 24.81 -12.56 2.90
CA ILE A 30 24.24 -13.71 2.19
C ILE A 30 22.98 -14.18 2.93
N ILE A 31 21.87 -14.33 2.19
CA ILE A 31 20.68 -15.04 2.65
C ILE A 31 20.80 -16.48 2.12
N LYS A 32 20.87 -17.48 3.00
CA LYS A 32 21.27 -18.85 2.67
C LYS A 32 20.22 -19.90 2.98
N GLY A 33 20.07 -20.90 2.10
CA GLY A 33 19.27 -22.10 2.35
C GLY A 33 17.76 -21.92 2.28
N GLY A 34 17.28 -20.75 1.85
CA GLY A 34 15.85 -20.45 1.74
C GLY A 34 15.21 -20.94 0.45
N THR A 35 13.88 -20.96 0.42
CA THR A 35 13.10 -21.11 -0.80
C THR A 35 12.79 -19.71 -1.34
N LEU A 36 13.44 -19.31 -2.42
CA LEU A 36 13.16 -18.03 -3.09
C LEU A 36 11.85 -18.13 -3.83
N VAL A 37 11.05 -17.06 -3.77
CA VAL A 37 9.77 -16.96 -4.48
C VAL A 37 9.76 -15.72 -5.35
N SER A 38 9.56 -15.91 -6.65
CA SER A 38 9.29 -14.84 -7.63
C SER A 38 7.84 -14.90 -8.11
N PRO A 39 7.39 -13.93 -8.92
CA PRO A 39 6.06 -14.00 -9.54
C PRO A 39 5.83 -15.24 -10.40
N GLU A 40 6.90 -15.81 -10.99
CA GLU A 40 6.83 -16.92 -11.94
C GLU A 40 7.17 -18.27 -11.31
N THR A 41 8.11 -18.28 -10.36
CA THR A 41 8.71 -19.53 -9.87
C THR A 41 9.01 -19.49 -8.37
N GLN A 42 9.21 -20.67 -7.81
CA GLN A 42 9.83 -20.84 -6.50
C GLN A 42 10.87 -21.96 -6.57
N GLY A 43 11.98 -21.79 -5.83
CA GLY A 43 13.06 -22.76 -5.81
C GLY A 43 14.14 -22.44 -4.77
N SER A 44 14.94 -23.42 -4.41
CA SER A 44 16.04 -23.22 -3.46
C SER A 44 17.22 -22.53 -4.14
N ALA A 45 17.67 -21.42 -3.55
CA ALA A 45 18.89 -20.70 -3.92
C ALA A 45 19.32 -19.78 -2.78
N ASP A 46 20.59 -19.36 -2.80
CA ASP A 46 21.12 -18.33 -1.92
C ASP A 46 21.12 -16.97 -2.62
N ILE A 47 21.13 -15.88 -1.86
CA ILE A 47 21.22 -14.51 -2.36
C ILE A 47 22.44 -13.84 -1.77
N GLY A 48 23.39 -13.42 -2.61
CA GLY A 48 24.52 -12.56 -2.26
C GLY A 48 24.19 -11.10 -2.50
N ILE A 49 24.33 -10.26 -1.46
CA ILE A 49 24.05 -8.84 -1.47
C ILE A 49 25.36 -8.07 -1.32
N ARG A 50 25.57 -7.05 -2.18
CA ARG A 50 26.69 -6.11 -2.13
C ARG A 50 26.20 -4.70 -2.41
N ALA A 51 26.59 -3.75 -1.55
CA ALA A 51 26.22 -2.34 -1.66
C ALA A 51 24.69 -2.13 -1.81
N GLY A 52 23.90 -2.90 -1.02
CA GLY A 52 22.43 -2.83 -1.02
C GLY A 52 21.76 -3.38 -2.28
N ARG A 53 22.48 -4.17 -3.12
CA ARG A 53 21.94 -4.74 -4.36
C ARG A 53 22.15 -6.25 -4.39
N PHE A 54 21.26 -6.96 -5.05
CA PHE A 54 21.46 -8.37 -5.40
C PHE A 54 22.65 -8.46 -6.36
N ALA A 55 23.75 -9.07 -5.90
CA ALA A 55 24.94 -9.22 -6.70
C ALA A 55 25.01 -10.62 -7.36
N GLU A 56 24.46 -11.64 -6.68
CA GLU A 56 24.40 -13.01 -7.20
C GLU A 56 23.22 -13.76 -6.58
N ILE A 57 22.60 -14.63 -7.37
CA ILE A 57 21.57 -15.58 -6.91
C ILE A 57 21.98 -16.95 -7.44
N GLY A 58 22.18 -17.93 -6.54
CA GLY A 58 22.63 -19.28 -6.92
C GLY A 58 23.11 -20.10 -5.74
N ASP A 59 24.06 -21.01 -5.96
CA ASP A 59 24.74 -21.75 -4.91
C ASP A 59 25.91 -20.94 -4.37
N LEU A 60 25.79 -20.40 -3.16
CA LEU A 60 26.79 -19.61 -2.48
C LEU A 60 27.39 -20.34 -1.25
N THR A 61 27.39 -21.69 -1.26
CA THR A 61 27.87 -22.52 -0.14
C THR A 61 29.30 -22.22 0.26
N THR A 62 30.19 -21.87 -0.68
CA THR A 62 31.58 -21.55 -0.47
C THR A 62 31.90 -20.06 -0.37
N ALA A 63 30.90 -19.19 -0.60
CA ALA A 63 31.05 -17.75 -0.58
C ALA A 63 31.15 -17.21 0.85
N HIS A 64 31.85 -16.08 1.02
CA HIS A 64 32.00 -15.37 2.29
C HIS A 64 31.30 -14.03 2.28
N ALA A 65 30.62 -13.71 3.39
CA ALA A 65 29.95 -12.43 3.61
C ALA A 65 30.28 -11.89 5.00
N ASP A 66 30.07 -10.57 5.19
CA ASP A 66 30.20 -9.96 6.52
C ASP A 66 29.06 -10.44 7.44
N GLU A 67 27.87 -10.69 6.88
CA GLU A 67 26.70 -11.23 7.56
C GLU A 67 26.12 -12.40 6.78
N VAL A 68 25.64 -13.43 7.48
CA VAL A 68 24.93 -14.58 6.90
C VAL A 68 23.60 -14.77 7.62
N ILE A 69 22.50 -14.70 6.87
CA ILE A 69 21.16 -15.01 7.36
C ILE A 69 20.83 -16.45 6.95
N ASP A 70 20.66 -17.34 7.93
CA ASP A 70 20.15 -18.69 7.69
C ASP A 70 18.63 -18.66 7.46
N ALA A 71 18.22 -18.90 6.23
CA ALA A 71 16.83 -18.98 5.81
C ALA A 71 16.36 -20.43 5.60
N THR A 72 17.05 -21.42 6.15
CA THR A 72 16.69 -22.84 6.00
C THR A 72 15.27 -23.09 6.50
N GLY A 73 14.43 -23.66 5.62
CA GLY A 73 13.01 -23.92 5.89
C GLY A 73 12.09 -22.69 5.79
N LEU A 74 12.63 -21.53 5.43
CA LEU A 74 11.87 -20.29 5.23
C LEU A 74 11.65 -20.00 3.73
N HIS A 75 10.58 -19.24 3.43
CA HIS A 75 10.40 -18.63 2.13
C HIS A 75 10.99 -17.22 2.13
N VAL A 76 11.78 -16.91 1.12
CA VAL A 76 12.36 -15.57 0.90
C VAL A 76 11.57 -14.90 -0.21
N LEU A 77 10.88 -13.81 0.15
CA LEU A 77 10.01 -13.05 -0.73
C LEU A 77 10.64 -11.69 -1.06
N PRO A 78 10.37 -11.11 -2.23
CA PRO A 78 10.58 -9.69 -2.45
C PRO A 78 9.80 -8.87 -1.41
N GLY A 79 10.33 -7.69 -1.05
CA GLY A 79 9.65 -6.80 -0.12
C GLY A 79 8.26 -6.40 -0.61
N VAL A 80 7.30 -6.41 0.28
CA VAL A 80 5.90 -6.04 -0.03
C VAL A 80 5.76 -4.53 -0.05
N ILE A 81 5.06 -4.00 -1.05
CA ILE A 81 4.69 -2.59 -1.18
C ILE A 81 3.19 -2.46 -0.95
N ASP A 82 2.79 -1.63 0.01
CA ASP A 82 1.39 -1.28 0.21
C ASP A 82 1.08 0.02 -0.55
N THR A 83 0.28 -0.09 -1.58
CA THR A 83 -0.03 0.99 -2.52
C THR A 83 -1.05 2.00 -2.01
N GLN A 84 -1.66 1.75 -0.84
CA GLN A 84 -2.72 2.60 -0.31
C GLN A 84 -2.74 2.61 1.22
N VAL A 85 -2.17 3.68 1.82
CA VAL A 85 -2.21 3.91 3.27
C VAL A 85 -2.58 5.35 3.61
N HIS A 86 -3.16 5.57 4.79
CA HIS A 86 -3.54 6.88 5.32
C HIS A 86 -2.91 7.06 6.71
N PHE A 87 -1.65 7.50 6.79
CA PHE A 87 -0.92 7.72 8.05
C PHE A 87 -1.26 9.04 8.74
N ARG A 88 -2.29 9.74 8.24
CA ARG A 88 -2.97 10.84 8.92
C ARG A 88 -2.16 12.13 9.11
N GLU A 89 -0.86 12.13 8.97
CA GLU A 89 0.00 13.32 9.09
C GLU A 89 0.19 14.03 7.73
N PRO A 90 0.08 15.36 7.69
CA PRO A 90 -0.14 16.29 8.79
C PRO A 90 -1.59 16.46 9.24
N GLY A 91 -1.78 16.89 10.50
CA GLY A 91 -3.00 17.48 11.03
C GLY A 91 -4.04 16.53 11.62
N LEU A 92 -3.78 15.22 11.59
CA LEU A 92 -4.65 14.19 12.18
C LEU A 92 -3.83 13.16 12.99
N GLU A 93 -2.68 13.59 13.52
CA GLU A 93 -1.69 12.77 14.22
C GLU A 93 -2.25 12.12 15.50
N HIS A 94 -3.35 12.61 16.03
CA HIS A 94 -4.07 11.95 17.13
C HIS A 94 -4.62 10.55 16.77
N LYS A 95 -4.70 10.24 15.48
CA LYS A 95 -5.13 8.92 14.98
C LYS A 95 -3.93 8.03 14.67
N GLU A 96 -2.94 8.57 13.99
CA GLU A 96 -1.68 7.96 13.64
C GLU A 96 -0.74 9.02 13.03
N ASP A 97 0.55 8.77 13.00
CA ASP A 97 1.54 9.60 12.33
C ASP A 97 2.45 8.77 11.38
N LEU A 98 3.31 9.44 10.62
CA LEU A 98 4.19 8.80 9.65
C LEU A 98 5.18 7.82 10.29
N GLU A 99 5.65 8.10 11.51
CA GLU A 99 6.58 7.23 12.24
C GLU A 99 5.88 5.95 12.70
N THR A 100 4.75 6.05 13.38
CA THR A 100 4.03 4.91 13.95
C THR A 100 3.39 4.04 12.86
N GLY A 101 2.83 4.66 11.80
CA GLY A 101 2.27 3.94 10.66
C GLY A 101 3.34 3.16 9.88
N SER A 102 4.50 3.78 9.60
CA SER A 102 5.59 3.07 8.91
C SER A 102 6.24 1.97 9.76
N ARG A 103 6.29 2.14 11.07
CA ARG A 103 6.72 1.09 12.00
C ARG A 103 5.74 -0.10 11.98
N ALA A 104 4.43 0.16 11.97
CA ALA A 104 3.42 -0.90 11.81
C ALA A 104 3.56 -1.60 10.45
N ALA A 105 3.88 -0.87 9.37
CA ALA A 105 4.16 -1.43 8.04
C ALA A 105 5.31 -2.43 8.09
N VAL A 106 6.46 -2.05 8.61
CA VAL A 106 7.64 -2.93 8.73
C VAL A 106 7.34 -4.17 9.59
N LEU A 107 6.63 -4.01 10.70
CA LEU A 107 6.20 -5.13 11.54
C LEU A 107 5.24 -6.09 10.82
N GLY A 108 4.53 -5.60 9.81
CA GLY A 108 3.69 -6.40 8.91
C GLY A 108 4.41 -7.00 7.70
N GLY A 109 5.73 -6.75 7.55
CA GLY A 109 6.52 -7.21 6.40
C GLY A 109 6.44 -6.31 5.17
N ILE A 110 5.94 -5.08 5.33
CA ILE A 110 5.86 -4.05 4.27
C ILE A 110 7.15 -3.25 4.27
N VAL A 111 7.80 -3.14 3.12
CA VAL A 111 9.07 -2.41 2.96
C VAL A 111 8.92 -1.06 2.24
N GLY A 112 7.74 -0.82 1.66
CA GLY A 112 7.43 0.44 0.97
C GLY A 112 5.94 0.75 1.03
N VAL A 113 5.60 2.03 1.10
CA VAL A 113 4.19 2.49 1.18
C VAL A 113 3.92 3.66 0.25
N PHE A 114 2.67 3.72 -0.29
CA PHE A 114 2.16 4.90 -0.99
C PHE A 114 1.06 5.54 -0.14
N GLU A 115 1.35 6.72 0.42
CA GLU A 115 0.47 7.39 1.37
C GLU A 115 -0.41 8.44 0.69
N MET A 116 -1.66 8.51 1.12
CA MET A 116 -2.75 9.25 0.50
C MET A 116 -2.79 10.74 0.92
N PRO A 117 -3.37 11.63 0.07
CA PRO A 117 -3.28 13.08 0.23
C PRO A 117 -4.33 13.70 1.17
N ASN A 118 -5.30 12.95 1.69
CA ASN A 118 -6.42 13.47 2.47
C ASN A 118 -6.06 13.73 3.95
N THR A 119 -5.04 14.53 4.12
CA THR A 119 -4.52 15.04 5.39
C THR A 119 -5.10 16.44 5.72
N LYS A 120 -4.59 17.12 6.74
CA LYS A 120 -5.07 18.46 7.13
C LYS A 120 -3.88 19.40 7.43
N PRO A 121 -3.50 20.29 6.48
CA PRO A 121 -4.14 20.49 5.18
C PRO A 121 -4.02 19.29 4.25
N ALA A 122 -4.88 19.23 3.22
CA ALA A 122 -4.78 18.24 2.16
C ALA A 122 -3.51 18.50 1.31
N THR A 123 -2.87 17.43 0.83
CA THR A 123 -1.62 17.53 0.04
C THR A 123 -1.95 17.79 -1.44
N THR A 124 -2.29 19.06 -1.77
CA THR A 124 -2.76 19.48 -3.12
C THR A 124 -1.86 20.52 -3.78
N THR A 125 -0.82 20.99 -3.09
CA THR A 125 0.11 22.01 -3.60
C THR A 125 1.56 21.52 -3.48
N PRO A 126 2.51 22.06 -4.27
CA PRO A 126 3.94 21.77 -4.11
C PRO A 126 4.46 22.03 -2.69
N ASP A 127 4.03 23.13 -2.05
CA ASP A 127 4.45 23.46 -0.68
C ASP A 127 3.94 22.44 0.34
N ALA A 128 2.67 22.02 0.23
CA ALA A 128 2.11 20.98 1.11
C ALA A 128 2.82 19.63 0.91
N MET A 129 3.19 19.30 -0.32
CA MET A 129 3.96 18.10 -0.65
C MET A 129 5.38 18.17 -0.08
N ALA A 130 6.05 19.32 -0.23
CA ALA A 130 7.39 19.53 0.33
C ALA A 130 7.41 19.44 1.86
N ASP A 131 6.42 20.01 2.56
CA ASP A 131 6.25 19.86 4.01
C ASP A 131 6.09 18.38 4.39
N LYS A 132 5.21 17.64 3.71
CA LYS A 132 4.96 16.24 3.99
C LYS A 132 6.21 15.36 3.75
N LEU A 133 6.94 15.58 2.65
CA LEU A 133 8.21 14.91 2.38
C LEU A 133 9.25 15.21 3.46
N SER A 134 9.34 16.47 3.90
CA SER A 134 10.24 16.89 5.00
C SER A 134 9.90 16.20 6.31
N ARG A 135 8.61 16.04 6.64
CA ARG A 135 8.16 15.33 7.85
C ARG A 135 8.50 13.84 7.80
N ALA A 136 8.43 13.21 6.63
CA ALA A 136 8.76 11.80 6.45
C ALA A 136 10.25 11.51 6.56
N HIS A 137 11.09 12.44 6.13
CA HIS A 137 12.53 12.26 6.03
C HIS A 137 13.16 11.95 7.40
N HIS A 138 13.91 10.84 7.48
CA HIS A 138 14.52 10.28 8.68
C HIS A 138 13.56 9.88 9.82
N ARG A 139 12.24 9.82 9.56
CA ARG A 139 11.24 9.36 10.52
C ARG A 139 10.55 8.07 10.12
N MET A 140 10.34 7.87 8.83
CA MET A 140 9.71 6.65 8.35
C MET A 140 10.68 5.47 8.39
N HIS A 141 10.16 4.30 8.74
CA HIS A 141 10.90 3.05 8.90
C HIS A 141 10.96 2.20 7.63
N CYS A 142 10.19 2.56 6.60
CA CYS A 142 10.20 1.90 5.29
C CYS A 142 10.35 2.94 4.18
N ASP A 143 10.55 2.50 2.95
CA ASP A 143 10.52 3.35 1.77
C ASP A 143 9.10 3.93 1.58
N PHE A 144 9.03 5.13 1.01
CA PHE A 144 7.75 5.82 0.86
C PHE A 144 7.68 6.68 -0.39
N ALA A 145 6.47 6.84 -0.89
CA ALA A 145 6.09 7.89 -1.82
C ALA A 145 4.68 8.39 -1.45
N PHE A 146 4.35 9.61 -1.89
CA PHE A 146 3.07 10.23 -1.58
C PHE A 146 2.24 10.46 -2.83
N TYR A 147 0.92 10.26 -2.73
CA TYR A 147 -0.01 10.79 -3.70
C TYR A 147 -0.26 12.28 -3.44
N ALA A 148 -0.33 13.06 -4.51
CA ALA A 148 -0.91 14.38 -4.45
C ALA A 148 -2.43 14.30 -4.74
N GLY A 149 -3.22 15.13 -4.07
CA GLY A 149 -4.66 15.20 -4.31
C GLY A 149 -5.00 15.94 -5.59
N GLY A 150 -5.86 15.35 -6.44
CA GLY A 150 -6.50 16.06 -7.53
C GLY A 150 -7.79 16.70 -7.04
N ALA A 151 -7.95 18.00 -7.28
CA ALA A 151 -9.10 18.81 -6.91
C ALA A 151 -9.43 19.84 -8.02
N HIS A 152 -10.61 20.45 -7.99
CA HIS A 152 -11.01 21.43 -9.00
C HIS A 152 -10.07 22.65 -9.08
N ASP A 153 -9.54 23.08 -7.94
CA ASP A 153 -8.76 24.30 -7.78
C ASP A 153 -7.25 24.13 -7.99
N ASN A 154 -6.74 22.88 -8.13
CA ASN A 154 -5.31 22.63 -8.30
C ASN A 154 -4.91 21.98 -9.62
N VAL A 155 -5.80 21.89 -10.60
CA VAL A 155 -5.51 21.23 -11.90
C VAL A 155 -4.26 21.78 -12.57
N ALA A 156 -4.01 23.08 -12.48
CA ALA A 156 -2.82 23.72 -13.05
C ALA A 156 -1.51 23.31 -12.35
N LEU A 157 -1.57 22.85 -11.11
CA LEU A 157 -0.40 22.43 -10.31
C LEU A 157 -0.04 20.94 -10.53
N ILE A 158 -0.94 20.13 -11.09
CA ILE A 158 -0.75 18.69 -11.26
C ILE A 158 0.54 18.34 -12.00
N PRO A 159 0.91 18.97 -13.14
CA PRO A 159 2.16 18.65 -13.82
C PRO A 159 3.42 18.97 -13.01
N GLU A 160 3.38 19.96 -12.13
CA GLU A 160 4.47 20.27 -11.22
C GLU A 160 4.56 19.23 -10.11
N LEU A 161 3.44 18.89 -9.46
CA LEU A 161 3.35 17.87 -8.42
C LEU A 161 3.88 16.51 -8.90
N GLU A 162 3.50 16.06 -10.10
CA GLU A 162 3.98 14.78 -10.65
C GLU A 162 5.49 14.75 -10.93
N ARG A 163 6.15 15.91 -11.11
CA ARG A 163 7.61 15.97 -11.29
C ARG A 163 8.40 15.98 -9.99
N MET A 164 7.77 16.23 -8.86
CA MET A 164 8.45 16.22 -7.57
C MET A 164 8.95 14.82 -7.21
N THR A 165 10.18 14.73 -6.74
CA THR A 165 10.72 13.47 -6.19
C THR A 165 9.91 13.04 -4.98
N GLY A 166 9.56 11.76 -4.90
CA GLY A 166 8.73 11.22 -3.82
C GLY A 166 7.22 11.31 -4.08
N VAL A 167 6.80 11.83 -5.25
CA VAL A 167 5.39 11.79 -5.66
C VAL A 167 5.16 10.60 -6.58
N VAL A 168 4.23 9.70 -6.19
CA VAL A 168 3.89 8.50 -6.97
C VAL A 168 2.87 8.81 -8.07
N GLY A 169 1.95 9.73 -7.85
CA GLY A 169 0.90 10.10 -8.80
C GLY A 169 -0.17 10.98 -8.15
N ILE A 170 -1.30 11.07 -8.83
CA ILE A 170 -2.46 11.87 -8.40
C ILE A 170 -3.55 10.93 -7.87
N LYS A 171 -4.12 11.26 -6.72
CA LYS A 171 -5.29 10.60 -6.13
C LYS A 171 -6.53 11.48 -6.28
N VAL A 172 -7.61 10.91 -6.76
CA VAL A 172 -8.92 11.58 -6.93
C VAL A 172 -10.01 10.84 -6.16
N PHE A 173 -10.88 11.57 -5.50
CA PHE A 173 -12.07 11.06 -4.81
C PHE A 173 -13.31 11.48 -5.60
N MET A 174 -14.00 10.55 -6.24
CA MET A 174 -15.25 10.82 -6.97
C MET A 174 -16.49 10.68 -6.08
N GLY A 175 -16.37 10.04 -4.94
CA GLY A 175 -17.38 9.94 -3.88
C GLY A 175 -16.84 10.42 -2.54
N SER A 176 -17.71 10.90 -1.67
CA SER A 176 -17.37 11.38 -0.33
C SER A 176 -16.77 10.26 0.50
N SER A 177 -15.60 10.51 1.05
CA SER A 177 -14.89 9.64 1.97
C SER A 177 -14.36 10.49 3.14
N THR A 178 -13.30 10.06 3.80
CA THR A 178 -12.69 10.84 4.88
C THR A 178 -11.88 12.00 4.30
N GLY A 179 -12.17 13.23 4.72
CA GLY A 179 -11.46 14.44 4.27
C GLY A 179 -12.31 15.36 3.39
N SER A 180 -11.67 16.38 2.81
CA SER A 180 -12.31 17.46 2.05
C SER A 180 -12.13 17.38 0.53
N LEU A 181 -11.34 16.42 0.04
CA LEU A 181 -11.09 16.24 -1.40
C LEU A 181 -12.27 15.49 -2.04
N LEU A 182 -12.98 16.15 -2.94
CA LEU A 182 -14.10 15.56 -3.67
C LEU A 182 -14.20 16.19 -5.06
N VAL A 183 -14.21 15.35 -6.10
CA VAL A 183 -14.41 15.72 -7.51
C VAL A 183 -15.49 14.80 -8.09
N PRO A 184 -16.79 15.09 -7.87
CA PRO A 184 -17.87 14.18 -8.23
C PRO A 184 -18.30 14.30 -9.68
N ASP A 185 -17.99 15.42 -10.34
CA ASP A 185 -18.48 15.77 -11.66
C ASP A 185 -17.50 15.40 -12.78
N ASP A 186 -18.06 15.08 -13.94
CA ASP A 186 -17.29 14.65 -15.12
C ASP A 186 -16.32 15.71 -15.63
N PRO A 187 -16.68 17.02 -15.71
CA PRO A 187 -15.73 18.04 -16.15
C PRO A 187 -14.50 18.16 -15.24
N GLY A 188 -14.68 18.06 -13.93
CA GLY A 188 -13.57 18.08 -12.97
C GLY A 188 -12.64 16.88 -13.15
N VAL A 189 -13.20 15.67 -13.27
CA VAL A 189 -12.43 14.44 -13.54
C VAL A 189 -11.70 14.54 -14.87
N GLU A 190 -12.36 15.00 -15.93
CA GLU A 190 -11.76 15.18 -17.25
C GLU A 190 -10.61 16.19 -17.22
N ALA A 191 -10.77 17.32 -16.54
CA ALA A 191 -9.73 18.34 -16.42
C ALA A 191 -8.48 17.78 -15.72
N ILE A 192 -8.66 17.03 -14.64
CA ILE A 192 -7.56 16.34 -13.93
C ILE A 192 -6.89 15.32 -14.84
N LEU A 193 -7.67 14.45 -15.51
CA LEU A 193 -7.12 13.43 -16.41
C LEU A 193 -6.35 14.06 -17.58
N ARG A 194 -6.77 15.19 -18.11
CA ARG A 194 -6.00 15.90 -19.15
C ARG A 194 -4.66 16.44 -18.64
N ALA A 195 -4.59 16.84 -17.35
CA ALA A 195 -3.40 17.42 -16.74
C ALA A 195 -2.35 16.39 -16.33
N ILE A 196 -2.74 15.15 -16.00
CA ILE A 196 -1.80 14.11 -15.55
C ILE A 196 -0.89 13.62 -16.68
N THR A 197 0.32 13.18 -16.31
CA THR A 197 1.28 12.49 -17.19
C THR A 197 1.46 11.03 -16.81
N ARG A 198 1.19 10.68 -15.55
CA ARG A 198 1.23 9.32 -15.01
C ARG A 198 -0.19 8.79 -14.82
N ARG A 199 -0.32 7.54 -14.42
CA ARG A 199 -1.61 6.94 -14.05
C ARG A 199 -2.11 7.57 -12.75
N ALA A 200 -3.35 8.06 -12.73
CA ALA A 200 -3.99 8.55 -11.51
C ALA A 200 -4.81 7.45 -10.83
N ALA A 201 -4.89 7.52 -9.50
CA ALA A 201 -5.64 6.57 -8.67
C ALA A 201 -6.99 7.17 -8.23
N PHE A 202 -8.05 6.36 -8.28
CA PHE A 202 -9.42 6.83 -8.07
C PHE A 202 -10.15 6.04 -7.00
N HIS A 203 -10.79 6.76 -6.07
CA HIS A 203 -11.86 6.23 -5.25
C HIS A 203 -13.18 6.40 -6.02
N CYS A 204 -13.83 5.29 -6.36
CA CYS A 204 -14.99 5.25 -7.24
C CYS A 204 -16.27 4.90 -6.49
N GLU A 205 -17.00 5.93 -6.06
CA GLU A 205 -18.39 5.84 -5.61
C GLU A 205 -19.15 7.04 -6.16
N ASP A 206 -20.37 6.84 -6.66
CA ASP A 206 -21.18 7.91 -7.26
C ASP A 206 -21.75 8.81 -6.17
N GLU A 207 -21.17 10.00 -6.02
CA GLU A 207 -21.59 10.98 -5.02
C GLU A 207 -23.06 11.40 -5.17
N TYR A 208 -23.58 11.47 -6.38
CA TYR A 208 -24.99 11.83 -6.61
C TYR A 208 -25.91 10.77 -6.02
N ARG A 209 -25.60 9.49 -6.28
CA ARG A 209 -26.35 8.37 -5.71
C ARG A 209 -26.17 8.28 -4.20
N LEU A 210 -24.97 8.56 -3.66
CA LEU A 210 -24.77 8.60 -2.21
C LEU A 210 -25.65 9.65 -1.52
N ARG A 211 -25.84 10.80 -2.17
CA ARG A 211 -26.72 11.86 -1.65
C ARG A 211 -28.19 11.45 -1.71
N GLU A 212 -28.65 10.87 -2.81
CA GLU A 212 -30.02 10.37 -2.97
C GLU A 212 -30.39 9.31 -1.93
N ARG A 213 -29.41 8.47 -1.55
CA ARG A 213 -29.60 7.36 -0.61
C ARG A 213 -29.25 7.69 0.85
N ARG A 214 -29.05 8.98 1.15
CA ARG A 214 -28.62 9.44 2.47
C ARG A 214 -29.49 8.96 3.62
N GLU A 215 -30.77 8.75 3.40
CA GLU A 215 -31.72 8.23 4.37
C GLU A 215 -31.29 6.91 5.02
N TYR A 216 -30.61 6.04 4.25
CA TYR A 216 -30.09 4.76 4.79
C TYR A 216 -28.95 4.96 5.79
N ALA A 217 -28.17 6.02 5.66
CA ALA A 217 -27.16 6.40 6.65
C ALA A 217 -27.80 6.90 7.97
N GLU A 218 -28.97 7.50 7.88
CA GLU A 218 -29.63 8.15 9.03
C GLU A 218 -30.43 7.16 9.91
N THR A 219 -30.43 5.86 9.56
CA THR A 219 -31.13 4.82 10.34
C THR A 219 -30.48 4.57 11.70
N GLY A 220 -29.24 4.98 11.92
CA GLY A 220 -28.46 4.66 13.13
C GLY A 220 -27.93 3.23 13.18
N LYS A 221 -28.11 2.45 12.11
CA LYS A 221 -27.71 1.03 12.02
C LYS A 221 -26.55 0.86 11.05
N VAL A 222 -25.41 0.40 11.54
CA VAL A 222 -24.22 0.25 10.71
C VAL A 222 -24.40 -0.79 9.59
N GLU A 223 -25.29 -1.74 9.75
CA GLU A 223 -25.64 -2.76 8.74
C GLU A 223 -26.24 -2.14 7.48
N THR A 224 -26.75 -0.89 7.57
CA THR A 224 -27.26 -0.15 6.42
C THR A 224 -26.15 0.60 5.66
N HIS A 225 -24.90 0.57 6.13
CA HIS A 225 -23.78 1.21 5.45
C HIS A 225 -23.57 0.71 4.00
N PRO A 226 -23.56 -0.61 3.71
CA PRO A 226 -23.51 -1.12 2.34
C PRO A 226 -24.82 -0.90 1.56
N VAL A 227 -25.93 -0.63 2.21
CA VAL A 227 -27.18 -0.25 1.56
C VAL A 227 -27.15 1.21 1.11
N TRP A 228 -26.63 2.11 1.94
CA TRP A 228 -26.41 3.51 1.58
C TRP A 228 -25.43 3.64 0.41
N ARG A 229 -24.24 3.06 0.59
CA ARG A 229 -23.13 3.09 -0.37
C ARG A 229 -23.17 1.81 -1.20
N ASP A 230 -24.24 1.61 -1.97
CA ASP A 230 -24.54 0.32 -2.61
C ASP A 230 -23.60 -0.03 -3.77
N ALA A 231 -23.71 -1.26 -4.26
CA ALA A 231 -22.90 -1.77 -5.36
C ALA A 231 -23.09 -0.96 -6.65
N GLU A 232 -24.30 -0.45 -6.88
CA GLU A 232 -24.59 0.36 -8.06
C GLU A 232 -23.87 1.72 -8.01
N SER A 233 -23.66 2.30 -6.81
CA SER A 233 -22.85 3.51 -6.64
C SER A 233 -21.41 3.31 -7.13
N ALA A 234 -20.78 2.20 -6.75
CA ALA A 234 -19.44 1.87 -7.18
C ALA A 234 -19.38 1.58 -8.70
N PHE A 235 -20.27 0.75 -9.20
CA PHE A 235 -20.34 0.38 -10.62
C PHE A 235 -20.57 1.60 -11.53
N ASN A 236 -21.53 2.47 -11.22
CA ASN A 236 -21.84 3.64 -12.03
C ASN A 236 -20.68 4.62 -12.08
N CYS A 237 -20.00 4.83 -10.94
CA CYS A 237 -18.83 5.68 -10.88
C CYS A 237 -17.66 5.11 -11.71
N THR A 238 -17.33 3.83 -11.53
CA THR A 238 -16.26 3.15 -12.29
C THR A 238 -16.54 3.17 -13.79
N ARG A 239 -17.79 2.91 -14.21
CA ARG A 239 -18.19 2.98 -15.62
C ARG A 239 -18.00 4.38 -16.19
N ARG A 240 -18.43 5.43 -15.47
CA ARG A 240 -18.30 6.84 -15.86
C ARG A 240 -16.83 7.24 -15.97
N LEU A 241 -16.01 6.87 -15.00
CA LEU A 241 -14.57 7.11 -15.01
C LEU A 241 -13.88 6.48 -16.23
N LEU A 242 -14.20 5.22 -16.56
CA LEU A 242 -13.65 4.55 -17.74
C LEU A 242 -14.02 5.24 -19.04
N GLN A 243 -15.24 5.75 -19.16
CA GLN A 243 -15.67 6.51 -20.33
C GLN A 243 -14.87 7.81 -20.50
N ILE A 244 -14.68 8.56 -19.40
CA ILE A 244 -13.89 9.80 -19.41
C ILE A 244 -12.42 9.48 -19.71
N ALA A 245 -11.83 8.50 -19.04
CA ALA A 245 -10.43 8.11 -19.25
C ALA A 245 -10.16 7.72 -20.72
N ARG A 246 -11.06 6.95 -21.31
CA ARG A 246 -10.98 6.53 -22.71
C ARG A 246 -11.11 7.73 -23.65
N SER A 247 -12.03 8.67 -23.41
CA SER A 247 -12.24 9.85 -24.24
C SER A 247 -11.02 10.78 -24.30
N VAL A 248 -10.23 10.83 -23.22
CA VAL A 248 -9.01 11.66 -23.13
C VAL A 248 -7.71 10.85 -23.34
N GLY A 249 -7.80 9.54 -23.59
CA GLY A 249 -6.64 8.69 -23.87
C GLY A 249 -5.71 8.53 -22.68
N LYS A 250 -6.23 8.42 -21.45
CA LYS A 250 -5.43 8.31 -20.22
C LYS A 250 -5.66 6.97 -19.52
N SER A 251 -4.60 6.48 -18.87
CA SER A 251 -4.68 5.29 -18.02
C SER A 251 -4.99 5.66 -16.58
N ILE A 252 -5.75 4.80 -15.91
CA ILE A 252 -6.24 5.00 -14.54
C ILE A 252 -5.93 3.79 -13.67
N HIS A 253 -5.96 3.99 -12.34
CA HIS A 253 -5.92 2.94 -11.34
C HIS A 253 -7.19 3.02 -10.49
N VAL A 254 -7.99 1.96 -10.48
CA VAL A 254 -9.22 1.88 -9.68
C VAL A 254 -8.88 1.20 -8.37
N LEU A 255 -8.92 1.96 -7.29
CA LEU A 255 -8.57 1.52 -5.94
C LEU A 255 -9.70 0.67 -5.34
N HIS A 256 -9.34 -0.23 -4.43
CA HIS A 256 -10.26 -0.95 -3.53
C HIS A 256 -11.61 -1.34 -4.17
N VAL A 257 -11.58 -1.98 -5.33
CA VAL A 257 -12.79 -2.46 -6.04
C VAL A 257 -13.53 -3.48 -5.18
N THR A 258 -14.87 -3.35 -5.09
CA THR A 258 -15.67 -4.12 -4.13
C THR A 258 -16.76 -4.98 -4.73
N THR A 259 -17.07 -4.84 -6.03
CA THR A 259 -18.22 -5.55 -6.63
C THR A 259 -17.81 -6.48 -7.76
N GLU A 260 -18.58 -7.56 -7.97
CA GLU A 260 -18.39 -8.49 -9.09
C GLU A 260 -18.63 -7.76 -10.43
N GLU A 261 -19.61 -6.86 -10.49
CA GLU A 261 -19.98 -6.12 -11.69
C GLU A 261 -18.86 -5.15 -12.12
N GLU A 262 -18.21 -4.46 -11.16
CA GLU A 262 -17.01 -3.66 -11.46
C GLU A 262 -15.89 -4.51 -12.02
N MET A 263 -15.65 -5.72 -11.48
CA MET A 263 -14.62 -6.62 -11.98
C MET A 263 -14.89 -7.08 -13.41
N GLN A 264 -16.15 -7.35 -13.77
CA GLN A 264 -16.53 -7.70 -15.16
C GLN A 264 -16.29 -6.51 -16.09
N LEU A 265 -16.64 -5.30 -15.67
CA LEU A 265 -16.42 -4.08 -16.43
C LEU A 265 -14.92 -3.79 -16.63
N LEU A 266 -14.12 -3.93 -15.56
CA LEU A 266 -12.68 -3.70 -15.58
C LEU A 266 -11.93 -4.77 -16.38
N ALA A 267 -12.41 -6.02 -16.40
CA ALA A 267 -11.87 -7.08 -17.25
C ALA A 267 -11.92 -6.70 -18.74
N ALA A 268 -12.95 -5.98 -19.17
CA ALA A 268 -13.11 -5.49 -20.55
C ALA A 268 -12.33 -4.19 -20.85
N ASN A 269 -11.66 -3.59 -19.86
CA ASN A 269 -10.98 -2.30 -19.98
C ASN A 269 -9.52 -2.33 -19.45
N ARG A 270 -8.86 -3.52 -19.53
CA ARG A 270 -7.49 -3.75 -19.06
C ARG A 270 -6.44 -2.90 -19.78
N ASP A 271 -6.75 -2.42 -20.96
CA ASP A 271 -5.89 -1.55 -21.78
C ASP A 271 -5.69 -0.16 -21.16
N ILE A 272 -6.64 0.32 -20.36
CA ILE A 272 -6.57 1.65 -19.71
C ILE A 272 -6.65 1.61 -18.20
N ALA A 273 -7.12 0.52 -17.59
CA ALA A 273 -7.35 0.44 -16.15
C ALA A 273 -6.53 -0.67 -15.48
N SER A 274 -5.85 -0.34 -14.39
CA SER A 274 -5.37 -1.30 -13.41
C SER A 274 -6.29 -1.33 -12.19
N VAL A 275 -6.30 -2.47 -11.48
CA VAL A 275 -7.31 -2.83 -10.48
C VAL A 275 -6.66 -3.19 -9.16
N GLU A 276 -7.12 -2.55 -8.09
CA GLU A 276 -6.72 -2.87 -6.72
C GLU A 276 -7.89 -3.49 -5.93
N VAL A 277 -7.56 -4.42 -5.06
CA VAL A 277 -8.48 -4.96 -4.03
C VAL A 277 -7.81 -4.89 -2.67
N THR A 278 -8.60 -4.95 -1.59
CA THR A 278 -8.05 -4.97 -0.23
C THR A 278 -8.20 -6.34 0.43
N PRO A 279 -7.34 -6.70 1.39
CA PRO A 279 -7.49 -7.92 2.17
C PRO A 279 -8.84 -7.97 2.92
N GLN A 280 -9.38 -6.82 3.34
CA GLN A 280 -10.66 -6.72 4.05
C GLN A 280 -11.81 -7.20 3.15
N HIS A 281 -11.89 -6.70 1.91
CA HIS A 281 -12.93 -7.09 0.94
C HIS A 281 -12.79 -8.55 0.46
N LEU A 282 -11.57 -9.11 0.49
CA LEU A 282 -11.33 -10.51 0.19
C LEU A 282 -11.65 -11.45 1.36
N THR A 283 -11.71 -10.93 2.59
CA THR A 283 -11.86 -11.76 3.81
C THR A 283 -13.25 -11.64 4.42
N LEU A 284 -13.76 -10.42 4.58
CA LEU A 284 -15.03 -10.13 5.26
C LEU A 284 -16.22 -10.13 4.28
N HIS A 285 -17.43 -10.22 4.80
CA HIS A 285 -18.67 -10.00 4.03
C HIS A 285 -19.80 -9.51 4.92
N ALA A 286 -20.73 -8.78 4.36
CA ALA A 286 -21.98 -8.39 4.97
C ALA A 286 -22.99 -9.57 4.92
N PRO A 287 -23.94 -9.67 5.88
CA PRO A 287 -24.07 -8.83 7.07
C PRO A 287 -23.12 -9.23 8.22
N ASP A 288 -22.49 -10.43 8.20
CA ASP A 288 -21.71 -11.05 9.27
C ASP A 288 -20.69 -10.09 9.91
N CYS A 289 -19.93 -9.36 9.10
CA CYS A 289 -18.90 -8.47 9.65
C CYS A 289 -19.50 -7.31 10.46
N TYR A 290 -20.63 -6.75 10.04
CA TYR A 290 -21.28 -5.67 10.76
C TYR A 290 -21.98 -6.16 12.05
N GLU A 291 -22.59 -7.36 12.02
CA GLU A 291 -23.18 -7.99 13.20
C GLU A 291 -22.13 -8.27 14.28
N ARG A 292 -20.92 -8.69 13.87
CA ARG A 292 -19.84 -9.06 14.79
C ARG A 292 -18.98 -7.89 15.25
N LEU A 293 -18.69 -6.94 14.37
CA LEU A 293 -17.72 -5.88 14.59
C LEU A 293 -18.35 -4.50 14.70
N GLY A 294 -19.64 -4.36 14.38
CA GLY A 294 -20.32 -3.07 14.42
C GLY A 294 -19.61 -2.03 13.53
N THR A 295 -19.44 -0.83 14.06
CA THR A 295 -18.78 0.29 13.40
C THR A 295 -17.29 0.06 13.11
N PHE A 296 -16.65 -0.92 13.73
CA PHE A 296 -15.26 -1.30 13.41
C PHE A 296 -15.13 -1.94 12.04
N ALA A 297 -16.20 -2.50 11.45
CA ALA A 297 -16.24 -3.00 10.08
C ALA A 297 -16.53 -1.90 9.05
N GLN A 298 -16.82 -0.68 9.48
CA GLN A 298 -17.17 0.41 8.58
C GLN A 298 -15.93 0.95 7.85
N MET A 299 -15.93 0.85 6.52
CA MET A 299 -14.94 1.45 5.61
C MET A 299 -15.61 1.91 4.32
N ASN A 300 -14.92 2.66 3.46
CA ASN A 300 -15.40 3.16 2.16
C ASN A 300 -14.44 2.75 1.03
N PRO A 301 -14.93 2.04 0.00
CA PRO A 301 -16.28 1.48 -0.14
C PRO A 301 -16.55 0.39 0.91
N PRO A 302 -17.84 0.12 1.24
CA PRO A 302 -18.18 -0.79 2.32
C PRO A 302 -17.85 -2.26 2.00
N ILE A 303 -17.73 -3.05 3.06
CA ILE A 303 -17.75 -4.52 2.95
C ILE A 303 -19.14 -4.93 2.43
N ARG A 304 -19.14 -5.72 1.36
CA ARG A 304 -20.36 -6.12 0.66
C ARG A 304 -20.76 -7.55 0.97
N GLU A 305 -21.88 -7.98 0.40
CA GLU A 305 -22.42 -9.34 0.52
C GLU A 305 -21.45 -10.40 -0.01
N ALA A 306 -21.65 -11.65 0.43
CA ALA A 306 -20.74 -12.76 0.16
C ALA A 306 -20.52 -13.07 -1.33
N HIS A 307 -21.51 -12.79 -2.20
CA HIS A 307 -21.37 -13.02 -3.64
C HIS A 307 -20.37 -12.05 -4.27
N HIS A 308 -20.31 -10.78 -3.85
CA HIS A 308 -19.30 -9.82 -4.31
C HIS A 308 -17.89 -10.28 -3.91
N ARG A 309 -17.71 -10.71 -2.66
CA ARG A 309 -16.43 -11.30 -2.23
C ARG A 309 -16.02 -12.48 -3.10
N ALA A 310 -16.97 -13.36 -3.44
CA ALA A 310 -16.71 -14.49 -4.34
C ALA A 310 -16.32 -14.01 -5.75
N GLY A 311 -16.97 -12.96 -6.25
CA GLY A 311 -16.64 -12.29 -7.52
C GLY A 311 -15.22 -11.70 -7.52
N LEU A 312 -14.80 -11.04 -6.42
CA LEU A 312 -13.44 -10.54 -6.27
C LEU A 312 -12.40 -11.67 -6.33
N TRP A 313 -12.62 -12.78 -5.62
CA TRP A 313 -11.73 -13.95 -5.68
C TRP A 313 -11.64 -14.54 -7.09
N LYS A 314 -12.77 -14.66 -7.78
CA LYS A 314 -12.82 -15.13 -9.18
C LYS A 314 -12.01 -14.21 -10.10
N ALA A 315 -12.16 -12.91 -9.95
CA ALA A 315 -11.41 -11.91 -10.73
C ALA A 315 -9.90 -11.95 -10.44
N LEU A 316 -9.51 -12.11 -9.17
CA LEU A 316 -8.11 -12.24 -8.77
C LEU A 316 -7.49 -13.51 -9.38
N GLN A 317 -8.16 -14.65 -9.32
CA GLN A 317 -7.70 -15.90 -9.91
C GLN A 317 -7.64 -15.84 -11.44
N ALA A 318 -8.48 -15.02 -12.07
CA ALA A 318 -8.46 -14.77 -13.52
C ALA A 318 -7.40 -13.76 -13.96
N GLY A 319 -6.61 -13.18 -13.03
CA GLY A 319 -5.56 -12.20 -13.33
C GLY A 319 -6.08 -10.80 -13.68
N ILE A 320 -7.32 -10.48 -13.27
CA ILE A 320 -7.91 -9.15 -13.50
C ILE A 320 -7.38 -8.15 -12.47
N VAL A 321 -7.11 -8.61 -11.24
CA VAL A 321 -6.54 -7.79 -10.17
C VAL A 321 -5.04 -7.62 -10.41
N ASP A 322 -4.55 -6.40 -10.33
CA ASP A 322 -3.14 -6.05 -10.48
C ASP A 322 -2.42 -5.93 -9.14
N VAL A 323 -3.09 -5.36 -8.13
CA VAL A 323 -2.48 -4.95 -6.87
C VAL A 323 -3.37 -5.30 -5.68
N ILE A 324 -2.75 -5.61 -4.55
CA ILE A 324 -3.39 -5.70 -3.24
C ILE A 324 -2.84 -4.57 -2.37
N GLY A 325 -3.67 -3.57 -2.09
CA GLY A 325 -3.40 -2.49 -1.15
C GLY A 325 -4.23 -2.64 0.12
N SER A 326 -3.77 -2.13 1.25
CA SER A 326 -4.48 -2.33 2.52
C SER A 326 -5.64 -1.37 2.75
N ASP A 327 -5.62 -0.21 2.10
CA ASP A 327 -6.45 0.94 2.46
C ASP A 327 -6.40 1.20 3.98
N HIS A 328 -5.19 1.14 4.55
CA HIS A 328 -4.97 1.40 5.96
C HIS A 328 -5.45 2.80 6.32
N ALA A 329 -6.55 2.88 7.04
CA ALA A 329 -7.24 4.13 7.36
C ALA A 329 -7.64 4.16 8.84
N PRO A 330 -6.68 4.32 9.76
CA PRO A 330 -6.92 4.23 11.19
C PRO A 330 -7.72 5.42 11.74
N HIS A 331 -8.49 5.15 12.78
CA HIS A 331 -9.20 6.10 13.63
C HIS A 331 -9.03 5.67 15.08
N THR A 332 -9.17 6.61 16.00
CA THR A 332 -9.08 6.24 17.42
C THR A 332 -10.24 5.32 17.80
N ARG A 333 -10.06 4.56 18.88
CA ARG A 333 -11.09 3.66 19.38
C ARG A 333 -12.36 4.44 19.74
N GLU A 334 -12.20 5.59 20.40
CA GLU A 334 -13.30 6.47 20.80
C GLU A 334 -14.08 7.02 19.60
N GLU A 335 -13.38 7.28 18.48
CA GLU A 335 -14.05 7.68 17.23
C GLU A 335 -14.85 6.52 16.63
N LYS A 336 -14.27 5.32 16.60
CA LYS A 336 -14.93 4.12 16.04
C LYS A 336 -16.10 3.63 16.91
N GLU A 337 -16.09 3.85 18.21
CA GLU A 337 -17.16 3.50 19.15
C GLU A 337 -18.37 4.45 19.10
N LYS A 338 -18.28 5.57 18.35
CA LYS A 338 -19.43 6.43 18.14
C LYS A 338 -20.56 5.69 17.42
N ALA A 339 -21.80 6.05 17.75
CA ALA A 339 -22.96 5.52 17.04
C ALA A 339 -22.91 5.89 15.55
N TYR A 340 -23.27 4.95 14.69
CA TYR A 340 -23.46 5.20 13.26
C TYR A 340 -24.59 6.22 13.05
N PRO A 341 -24.46 7.20 12.13
CA PRO A 341 -23.40 7.38 11.14
C PRO A 341 -22.24 8.30 11.59
N ASN A 342 -22.15 8.64 12.88
CA ASN A 342 -21.12 9.56 13.39
C ASN A 342 -19.75 8.88 13.59
N SER A 343 -19.70 7.55 13.58
CA SER A 343 -18.44 6.81 13.54
C SER A 343 -17.77 6.99 12.16
N PRO A 344 -16.47 7.30 12.09
CA PRO A 344 -15.79 7.46 10.83
C PRO A 344 -15.56 6.11 10.13
N ALA A 345 -15.63 6.13 8.78
CA ALA A 345 -15.27 4.98 7.96
C ALA A 345 -13.75 4.88 7.79
N GLY A 346 -13.21 3.68 7.94
CA GLY A 346 -11.81 3.32 7.82
C GLY A 346 -11.44 2.16 8.75
N MET A 347 -10.56 1.29 8.26
CA MET A 347 -10.03 0.14 9.00
C MET A 347 -8.51 0.16 8.95
N PRO A 348 -7.80 -0.23 10.02
CA PRO A 348 -6.37 -0.48 9.95
C PRO A 348 -6.09 -1.71 9.07
N GLY A 349 -4.97 -1.72 8.35
CA GLY A 349 -4.65 -2.81 7.40
C GLY A 349 -3.18 -3.05 7.16
N VAL A 350 -2.31 -2.03 7.25
CA VAL A 350 -0.91 -2.12 6.82
C VAL A 350 -0.12 -3.23 7.53
N GLN A 351 -0.29 -3.40 8.83
CA GLN A 351 0.40 -4.46 9.59
C GLN A 351 -0.17 -5.85 9.31
N THR A 352 -1.40 -5.96 8.84
CA THR A 352 -2.12 -7.23 8.67
C THR A 352 -2.26 -7.68 7.22
N LEU A 353 -1.91 -6.83 6.23
CA LEU A 353 -2.02 -7.15 4.81
C LEU A 353 -1.33 -8.49 4.49
N LEU A 354 -0.01 -8.57 4.70
CA LEU A 354 0.76 -9.77 4.36
C LEU A 354 0.33 -10.99 5.19
N PRO A 355 0.18 -10.93 6.53
CA PRO A 355 -0.31 -12.07 7.31
C PRO A 355 -1.67 -12.60 6.87
N LEU A 356 -2.63 -11.72 6.54
CA LEU A 356 -3.95 -12.14 6.05
C LEU A 356 -3.85 -12.83 4.69
N MET A 357 -3.05 -12.27 3.78
CA MET A 357 -2.88 -12.87 2.46
C MET A 357 -2.11 -14.19 2.51
N LEU A 358 -1.12 -14.33 3.39
CA LEU A 358 -0.44 -15.61 3.66
C LEU A 358 -1.40 -16.65 4.26
N ASN A 359 -2.35 -16.23 5.09
CA ASN A 359 -3.42 -17.11 5.56
C ASN A 359 -4.31 -17.60 4.40
N HIS A 360 -4.60 -16.76 3.41
CA HIS A 360 -5.29 -17.19 2.19
C HIS A 360 -4.45 -18.15 1.33
N VAL A 361 -3.13 -17.95 1.26
CA VAL A 361 -2.21 -18.92 0.63
C VAL A 361 -2.24 -20.25 1.37
N HIS A 362 -2.17 -20.26 2.70
CA HIS A 362 -2.23 -21.46 3.54
C HIS A 362 -3.54 -22.27 3.29
N HIS A 363 -4.64 -21.58 3.05
CA HIS A 363 -5.94 -22.20 2.74
C HIS A 363 -6.14 -22.47 1.22
N ASN A 364 -5.07 -22.43 0.40
CA ASN A 364 -5.08 -22.70 -1.03
C ASN A 364 -6.05 -21.82 -1.86
N ARG A 365 -6.36 -20.61 -1.39
CA ARG A 365 -7.17 -19.63 -2.13
C ARG A 365 -6.33 -18.81 -3.11
N LEU A 366 -5.02 -18.72 -2.85
CA LEU A 366 -4.04 -17.95 -3.59
C LEU A 366 -2.71 -18.71 -3.62
N LYS A 367 -1.98 -18.68 -4.73
CA LYS A 367 -0.60 -19.18 -4.78
C LYS A 367 0.37 -18.14 -4.20
N LEU A 368 1.46 -18.59 -3.59
CA LEU A 368 2.47 -17.68 -3.04
C LEU A 368 3.13 -16.83 -4.15
N THR A 369 3.33 -17.38 -5.34
CA THR A 369 3.82 -16.66 -6.52
C THR A 369 2.86 -15.55 -6.97
N ASP A 370 1.54 -15.80 -6.93
CA ASP A 370 0.54 -14.78 -7.24
C ASP A 370 0.52 -13.68 -6.18
N LEU A 371 0.71 -14.04 -4.90
CA LEU A 371 0.84 -13.03 -3.84
C LEU A 371 2.03 -12.11 -4.10
N VAL A 372 3.21 -12.67 -4.41
CA VAL A 372 4.41 -11.87 -4.77
C VAL A 372 4.14 -10.97 -5.98
N ARG A 373 3.46 -11.49 -7.01
CA ARG A 373 3.09 -10.69 -8.18
C ARG A 373 2.21 -9.49 -7.79
N LEU A 374 1.19 -9.72 -6.94
CA LEU A 374 0.19 -8.72 -6.57
C LEU A 374 0.66 -7.69 -5.53
N THR A 375 1.78 -7.94 -4.84
CA THR A 375 2.25 -7.08 -3.74
C THR A 375 3.65 -6.54 -3.93
N SER A 376 4.40 -7.03 -4.95
CA SER A 376 5.82 -6.68 -5.07
C SER A 376 6.31 -6.47 -6.51
N ALA A 377 5.61 -6.99 -7.53
CA ALA A 377 6.10 -6.98 -8.90
C ALA A 377 5.23 -6.16 -9.88
N ASN A 378 3.93 -6.04 -9.66
CA ASN A 378 3.01 -5.31 -10.54
C ASN A 378 3.03 -3.79 -10.32
#